data_08bb61f43952abfd9fc14770e38523a0
#
_entry.id   08bb61f43952abfd9fc14770e38523a0
#
_cell.length_a   1.000
_cell.length_b   1.000
_cell.length_c   1.000
_cell.angle_alpha   90.00
_cell.angle_beta   90.00
_cell.angle_gamma   90.00
#
_symmetry.space_group_name_H-M   'P 1'
#
loop_
_entity.id
_entity.type
_entity.pdbx_description
1 polymer ?
#
loop_
_entity_poly.entity_id
_entity_poly.type
_entity_poly.pdbx_seq_one_letter_code
_entity_poly.pdbx_strand_id
1 'polypeptide(L)'
;MHSLERLAHHPVCELQFFNQDRSAAGYQACSGGLVGPGKGHFVQIHSLIQLLVILEEYSDSESAIEELDKVIRANGFDFYGLLRHPKQGDNPWSVTMASRWPDRWSHIYAVKKYVLVDPTVRYLAHAQRPFRWRDSMAAFRADPHQRRMEQMMVDAFGHGLEDGYVFPIYGRNGILGSLSLGGKPVELSPAEIALFEAIARKAFWRLLDLQGEAAALETVPMTDTQLTRREMEILHYLAEGMTSMEISKHLKISNHTVDWYMNGLQDKLKAKNRQQAVALAFRYGLIT
;
A
#
# COMPACT_ATOMS: atom_id res chain seq x y z
N MET A 1 8.05 11.05 50.19
CA MET A 1 6.68 11.56 50.24
C MET A 1 6.70 13.03 49.84
N HIS A 2 5.85 13.48 48.99
CA HIS A 2 5.76 14.79 48.28
C HIS A 2 6.65 14.93 47.03
N SER A 3 6.04 14.68 45.88
CA SER A 3 6.09 15.41 44.62
C SER A 3 5.65 14.54 43.43
N LEU A 4 4.39 14.13 43.41
CA LEU A 4 3.76 13.49 42.23
C LEU A 4 2.27 13.91 42.15
N GLU A 5 2.00 15.18 42.34
CA GLU A 5 0.65 15.75 42.11
C GLU A 5 0.76 17.12 41.44
N ARG A 6 1.08 17.14 40.15
CA ARG A 6 0.79 18.27 39.24
C ARG A 6 1.09 17.90 37.80
N LEU A 7 0.28 17.07 37.19
CA LEU A 7 0.17 16.95 35.72
C LEU A 7 -1.15 16.26 35.35
N ALA A 8 -2.24 16.73 35.95
CA ALA A 8 -3.58 16.32 35.59
C ALA A 8 -4.43 17.57 35.34
N HIS A 9 -4.30 18.21 34.16
CA HIS A 9 -5.29 19.10 33.54
C HIS A 9 -4.72 19.60 32.22
N HIS A 10 -4.76 18.72 31.20
CA HIS A 10 -4.92 19.16 29.83
C HIS A 10 -6.25 18.60 29.30
N PRO A 11 -7.08 19.44 28.70
CA PRO A 11 -8.38 19.01 28.22
C PRO A 11 -8.18 17.97 27.11
N VAL A 12 -8.73 16.80 27.34
CA VAL A 12 -8.92 15.78 26.33
C VAL A 12 -9.82 16.40 25.27
N CYS A 13 -9.27 16.62 24.09
CA CYS A 13 -10.05 17.03 22.93
C CYS A 13 -10.99 15.86 22.60
N GLU A 14 -12.25 15.96 23.02
CA GLU A 14 -13.30 15.05 22.61
C GLU A 14 -13.43 15.13 21.09
N LEU A 15 -13.04 14.07 20.43
CA LEU A 15 -13.39 13.81 19.03
C LEU A 15 -14.89 13.56 18.95
N GLN A 16 -15.68 14.65 18.85
CA GLN A 16 -17.10 14.55 18.51
C GLN A 16 -17.25 14.03 17.09
N PHE A 17 -17.59 12.77 16.97
CA PHE A 17 -18.04 12.18 15.72
C PHE A 17 -19.45 12.71 15.41
N PHE A 18 -19.54 13.58 14.43
CA PHE A 18 -20.81 14.00 13.86
C PHE A 18 -21.48 12.84 13.15
N ASN A 19 -22.54 12.34 13.75
CA ASN A 19 -23.53 11.49 13.14
C ASN A 19 -24.49 12.39 12.33
N GLN A 20 -24.41 12.38 11.01
CA GLN A 20 -25.41 13.03 10.17
C GLN A 20 -26.34 11.99 9.57
N ASP A 21 -27.50 11.88 10.23
CA ASP A 21 -28.68 11.28 9.64
C ASP A 21 -29.18 12.14 8.47
N ARG A 22 -29.49 11.46 7.36
CA ARG A 22 -30.14 12.07 6.19
C ARG A 22 -31.62 12.22 6.45
N SER A 23 -32.15 13.43 6.44
CA SER A 23 -33.52 13.68 6.01
C SER A 23 -33.61 14.98 5.22
N ALA A 24 -34.35 14.90 4.13
CA ALA A 24 -34.53 15.92 3.11
C ALA A 24 -35.32 17.16 3.63
N ALA A 25 -35.03 18.28 3.07
CA ALA A 25 -35.88 19.33 2.54
C ALA A 25 -35.40 20.74 2.91
N GLY A 26 -35.43 21.62 1.94
CA GLY A 26 -35.49 23.08 2.14
C GLY A 26 -34.32 23.88 1.64
N TYR A 27 -34.34 24.23 0.36
CA TYR A 27 -33.57 25.34 -0.19
C TYR A 27 -34.02 26.66 0.45
N GLN A 28 -33.13 27.31 1.18
CA GLN A 28 -33.28 28.73 1.48
C GLN A 28 -31.92 29.42 1.31
N ALA A 29 -31.86 30.28 0.31
CA ALA A 29 -30.70 31.11 0.05
C ALA A 29 -30.52 32.11 1.20
N CYS A 30 -29.39 32.05 1.87
CA CYS A 30 -28.89 33.13 2.71
C CYS A 30 -27.59 33.69 2.11
N SER A 31 -27.70 34.89 1.59
CA SER A 31 -26.60 35.77 1.24
C SER A 31 -25.82 36.16 2.49
N GLY A 32 -24.51 36.08 2.46
CA GLY A 32 -23.70 36.80 3.41
C GLY A 32 -22.43 36.13 3.86
N GLY A 33 -21.29 36.72 3.49
CA GLY A 33 -20.03 36.54 4.16
C GLY A 33 -19.02 35.64 3.38
N LEU A 34 -18.23 36.29 2.55
CA LEU A 34 -16.95 35.76 2.09
C LEU A 34 -16.07 35.48 3.31
N VAL A 35 -16.03 34.26 3.76
CA VAL A 35 -14.96 33.79 4.63
C VAL A 35 -13.71 33.74 3.76
N GLY A 36 -12.75 34.59 4.04
CA GLY A 36 -11.47 34.66 3.35
C GLY A 36 -10.78 33.27 3.39
N PRO A 37 -9.99 32.93 2.37
CA PRO A 37 -9.30 31.66 2.34
C PRO A 37 -8.35 31.58 3.54
N GLY A 38 -8.61 30.66 4.46
CA GLY A 38 -7.60 30.23 5.42
C GLY A 38 -6.32 29.96 4.62
N LYS A 39 -5.15 30.20 5.22
CA LYS A 39 -3.85 29.94 4.59
C LYS A 39 -3.76 28.44 4.23
N GLY A 40 -4.41 28.06 3.13
CA GLY A 40 -4.35 26.74 2.55
C GLY A 40 -2.93 26.55 2.03
N HIS A 41 -2.30 25.48 2.45
CA HIS A 41 -1.04 25.06 1.87
C HIS A 41 -1.33 24.69 0.41
N PHE A 42 -0.86 25.54 -0.53
CA PHE A 42 -1.03 25.26 -1.95
C PHE A 42 0.02 24.22 -2.37
N VAL A 43 -0.44 23.03 -2.69
CA VAL A 43 0.38 22.02 -3.34
C VAL A 43 0.85 22.58 -4.69
N GLN A 44 2.15 22.50 -4.93
CA GLN A 44 2.74 23.04 -6.16
C GLN A 44 2.66 21.98 -7.27
N ILE A 45 1.52 21.90 -7.95
CA ILE A 45 1.27 20.94 -9.05
C ILE A 45 2.41 20.93 -10.06
N HIS A 46 2.96 22.10 -10.39
CA HIS A 46 4.07 22.21 -11.32
C HIS A 46 5.32 21.45 -10.84
N SER A 47 5.68 21.53 -9.56
CA SER A 47 6.83 20.79 -9.00
C SER A 47 6.60 19.28 -9.01
N LEU A 48 5.35 18.82 -8.82
CA LEU A 48 5.00 17.41 -8.93
C LEU A 48 5.17 16.88 -10.36
N ILE A 49 4.71 17.67 -11.35
CA ILE A 49 4.87 17.32 -12.77
C ILE A 49 6.34 17.33 -13.17
N GLN A 50 7.12 18.33 -12.74
CA GLN A 50 8.55 18.36 -12.99
C GLN A 50 9.27 17.14 -12.42
N LEU A 51 8.96 16.74 -11.20
CA LEU A 51 9.55 15.56 -10.57
C LEU A 51 9.33 14.28 -11.40
N LEU A 52 8.15 14.11 -11.98
CA LEU A 52 7.85 12.95 -12.85
C LEU A 52 8.80 12.88 -14.07
N VAL A 53 9.29 14.02 -14.55
CA VAL A 53 10.20 14.08 -15.70
C VAL A 53 11.64 13.88 -15.24
N ILE A 54 12.09 14.68 -14.28
CA ILE A 54 13.51 14.75 -13.91
C ILE A 54 14.00 13.49 -13.15
N LEU A 55 13.11 12.72 -12.53
CA LEU A 55 13.50 11.45 -11.87
C LEU A 55 14.21 10.49 -12.82
N GLU A 56 13.94 10.55 -14.14
CA GLU A 56 14.62 9.71 -15.13
C GLU A 56 16.06 10.18 -15.45
N GLU A 57 16.34 11.44 -15.19
CA GLU A 57 17.63 12.06 -15.54
C GLU A 57 18.72 11.76 -14.50
N TYR A 58 18.33 11.43 -13.26
CA TYR A 58 19.30 11.09 -12.21
C TYR A 58 19.96 9.75 -12.47
N SER A 59 21.28 9.73 -12.37
CA SER A 59 22.10 8.53 -12.57
C SER A 59 22.46 7.80 -11.28
N ASP A 60 22.10 8.35 -10.13
CA ASP A 60 22.37 7.79 -8.81
C ASP A 60 21.15 7.94 -7.88
N SER A 61 21.04 7.03 -6.90
CA SER A 61 19.91 6.97 -5.98
C SER A 61 19.89 8.16 -5.00
N GLU A 62 21.04 8.69 -4.61
CA GLU A 62 21.13 9.76 -3.60
C GLU A 62 20.51 11.04 -4.15
N SER A 63 20.90 11.47 -5.34
CA SER A 63 20.34 12.65 -6.01
C SER A 63 18.84 12.51 -6.30
N ALA A 64 18.39 11.32 -6.69
CA ALA A 64 16.97 11.05 -6.92
C ALA A 64 16.15 11.15 -5.61
N ILE A 65 16.70 10.65 -4.50
CA ILE A 65 16.06 10.71 -3.17
C ILE A 65 16.04 12.15 -2.65
N GLU A 66 17.11 12.91 -2.81
CA GLU A 66 17.16 14.32 -2.40
C GLU A 66 16.09 15.17 -3.10
N GLU A 67 15.91 14.98 -4.41
CA GLU A 67 14.90 15.73 -5.15
C GLU A 67 13.48 15.28 -4.75
N LEU A 68 13.26 13.98 -4.54
CA LEU A 68 11.99 13.47 -4.01
C LEU A 68 11.67 14.09 -2.65
N ASP A 69 12.63 14.13 -1.73
CA ASP A 69 12.50 14.74 -0.40
C ASP A 69 12.14 16.24 -0.49
N LYS A 70 12.85 16.98 -1.32
CA LYS A 70 12.62 18.40 -1.54
C LYS A 70 11.20 18.69 -2.06
N VAL A 71 10.74 17.92 -3.04
CA VAL A 71 9.40 18.10 -3.61
C VAL A 71 8.32 17.71 -2.61
N ILE A 72 8.49 16.61 -1.86
CA ILE A 72 7.55 16.20 -0.82
C ILE A 72 7.39 17.30 0.24
N ARG A 73 8.50 17.88 0.71
CA ARG A 73 8.48 19.01 1.67
C ARG A 73 7.84 20.26 1.12
N ALA A 74 8.17 20.62 -0.12
CA ALA A 74 7.58 21.78 -0.77
C ALA A 74 6.05 21.68 -0.90
N ASN A 75 5.52 20.46 -0.87
CA ASN A 75 4.09 20.16 -0.94
C ASN A 75 3.45 19.87 0.43
N GLY A 76 4.13 20.21 1.53
CA GLY A 76 3.54 20.27 2.88
C GLY A 76 3.64 19.00 3.71
N PHE A 77 4.39 18.01 3.25
CA PHE A 77 4.62 16.79 4.03
C PHE A 77 6.00 16.83 4.70
N ASP A 78 6.01 16.77 6.02
CA ASP A 78 7.23 16.81 6.81
C ASP A 78 7.99 15.47 6.76
N PHE A 79 7.29 14.37 6.58
CA PHE A 79 7.81 13.01 6.67
C PHE A 79 7.33 12.14 5.51
N TYR A 80 8.14 11.15 5.16
CA TYR A 80 7.75 10.15 4.16
C TYR A 80 8.52 8.85 4.32
N GLY A 81 7.98 7.78 3.73
CA GLY A 81 8.66 6.51 3.55
C GLY A 81 8.25 5.87 2.23
N LEU A 82 9.24 5.65 1.36
CA LEU A 82 9.10 4.82 0.18
C LEU A 82 9.63 3.43 0.52
N LEU A 83 8.73 2.47 0.59
CA LEU A 83 9.00 1.14 1.10
C LEU A 83 8.73 0.09 0.03
N ARG A 84 9.57 -0.91 -0.06
CA ARG A 84 9.31 -2.14 -0.81
C ARG A 84 8.50 -3.09 0.06
N HIS A 85 7.56 -3.83 -0.50
CA HIS A 85 6.85 -4.87 0.24
C HIS A 85 7.81 -6.02 0.57
N PRO A 86 7.90 -6.47 1.84
CA PRO A 86 8.84 -7.50 2.23
C PRO A 86 8.50 -8.84 1.56
N LYS A 87 9.50 -9.52 1.04
CA LYS A 87 9.41 -10.91 0.60
C LYS A 87 9.62 -11.84 1.80
N GLN A 88 9.23 -13.10 1.65
CA GLN A 88 9.49 -14.10 2.69
C GLN A 88 10.99 -14.23 2.95
N GLY A 89 11.40 -13.96 4.20
CA GLY A 89 12.81 -13.97 4.61
C GLY A 89 13.51 -12.62 4.61
N ASP A 90 12.87 -11.54 4.11
CA ASP A 90 13.44 -10.21 4.18
C ASP A 90 13.50 -9.71 5.64
N ASN A 91 14.58 -9.00 5.96
CA ASN A 91 14.60 -8.19 7.17
C ASN A 91 13.63 -7.01 6.99
N PRO A 92 12.72 -6.73 7.95
CA PRO A 92 11.77 -5.61 7.87
C PRO A 92 12.42 -4.26 7.57
N TRP A 93 13.68 -4.06 7.92
CA TRP A 93 14.43 -2.83 7.67
C TRP A 93 15.05 -2.75 6.28
N SER A 94 15.27 -3.89 5.61
CA SER A 94 15.82 -3.94 4.25
C SER A 94 14.81 -3.52 3.18
N VAL A 95 13.58 -3.24 3.57
CA VAL A 95 12.50 -2.84 2.66
C VAL A 95 12.39 -1.33 2.47
N THR A 96 13.15 -0.54 3.25
CA THR A 96 13.16 0.92 3.11
C THR A 96 14.06 1.34 1.96
N MET A 97 13.49 1.95 0.94
CA MET A 97 14.21 2.47 -0.23
C MET A 97 14.63 3.91 -0.02
N ALA A 98 13.74 4.73 0.50
CA ALA A 98 13.99 6.11 0.89
C ALA A 98 13.04 6.50 2.02
N SER A 99 13.52 7.28 2.98
CA SER A 99 12.63 7.74 4.04
C SER A 99 13.18 8.94 4.80
N ARG A 100 12.27 9.70 5.35
CA ARG A 100 12.53 10.68 6.39
C ARG A 100 11.41 10.57 7.43
N TRP A 101 11.78 10.08 8.60
CA TRP A 101 10.90 9.95 9.74
C TRP A 101 11.32 10.87 10.88
N PRO A 102 10.43 11.21 11.83
CA PRO A 102 10.80 11.96 13.03
C PRO A 102 11.90 11.26 13.82
N ASP A 103 12.71 12.04 14.52
CA ASP A 103 13.73 11.54 15.41
C ASP A 103 13.15 10.50 16.39
N ARG A 104 13.88 9.39 16.57
CA ARG A 104 13.51 8.26 17.44
C ARG A 104 12.26 7.49 17.04
N TRP A 105 11.44 7.96 16.06
CA TRP A 105 10.21 7.27 15.69
C TRP A 105 10.47 5.84 15.21
N SER A 106 11.43 5.66 14.31
CA SER A 106 11.78 4.32 13.80
C SER A 106 12.19 3.36 14.93
N HIS A 107 12.90 3.85 15.93
CA HIS A 107 13.27 3.05 17.10
C HIS A 107 12.04 2.68 17.95
N ILE A 108 11.16 3.64 18.25
CA ILE A 108 9.93 3.42 19.01
C ILE A 108 9.03 2.42 18.27
N TYR A 109 8.85 2.62 16.97
CA TYR A 109 8.05 1.76 16.11
C TYR A 109 8.55 0.30 16.15
N ALA A 110 9.86 0.11 16.09
CA ALA A 110 10.49 -1.21 16.16
C ALA A 110 10.36 -1.85 17.54
N VAL A 111 10.75 -1.14 18.61
CA VAL A 111 10.74 -1.66 19.98
C VAL A 111 9.32 -2.05 20.42
N LYS A 112 8.35 -1.20 20.10
CA LYS A 112 6.94 -1.47 20.40
C LYS A 112 6.28 -2.43 19.41
N LYS A 113 7.00 -2.90 18.38
CA LYS A 113 6.51 -3.82 17.33
C LYS A 113 5.22 -3.32 16.70
N TYR A 114 5.15 -2.03 16.38
CA TYR A 114 3.95 -1.42 15.82
C TYR A 114 3.59 -1.95 14.44
N VAL A 115 4.56 -2.45 13.68
CA VAL A 115 4.30 -3.10 12.37
C VAL A 115 3.23 -4.20 12.43
N LEU A 116 3.07 -4.86 13.59
CA LEU A 116 2.08 -5.94 13.77
C LEU A 116 0.64 -5.42 13.95
N VAL A 117 0.49 -4.15 14.31
CA VAL A 117 -0.81 -3.53 14.64
C VAL A 117 -1.06 -2.24 13.87
N ASP A 118 -0.08 -1.76 13.10
CA ASP A 118 -0.23 -0.55 12.32
C ASP A 118 -1.43 -0.66 11.36
N PRO A 119 -2.47 0.17 11.54
CA PRO A 119 -3.66 0.10 10.71
C PRO A 119 -3.36 0.43 9.25
N THR A 120 -2.37 1.29 8.98
CA THR A 120 -2.00 1.65 7.61
C THR A 120 -1.36 0.48 6.88
N VAL A 121 -0.46 -0.26 7.54
CA VAL A 121 0.19 -1.46 6.99
C VAL A 121 -0.83 -2.58 6.77
N ARG A 122 -1.75 -2.77 7.72
CA ARG A 122 -2.79 -3.81 7.60
C ARG A 122 -3.83 -3.47 6.53
N TYR A 123 -4.22 -2.20 6.44
CA TYR A 123 -5.16 -1.73 5.42
C TYR A 123 -4.54 -1.81 4.01
N LEU A 124 -3.24 -1.52 3.89
CA LEU A 124 -2.49 -1.57 2.64
C LEU A 124 -2.60 -2.94 1.95
N ALA A 125 -2.68 -4.05 2.70
CA ALA A 125 -2.82 -5.39 2.13
C ALA A 125 -4.12 -5.58 1.30
N HIS A 126 -5.13 -4.73 1.50
CA HIS A 126 -6.43 -4.79 0.84
C HIS A 126 -6.75 -3.53 0.01
N ALA A 127 -5.96 -2.46 0.16
CA ALA A 127 -6.21 -1.20 -0.50
C ALA A 127 -5.88 -1.30 -2.00
N GLN A 128 -6.81 -0.88 -2.85
CA GLN A 128 -6.64 -0.81 -4.32
C GLN A 128 -6.35 0.62 -4.80
N ARG A 129 -6.44 1.60 -3.92
CA ARG A 129 -6.30 3.04 -4.20
C ARG A 129 -5.57 3.74 -3.07
N PRO A 130 -5.04 4.94 -3.30
CA PRO A 130 -4.52 5.80 -2.24
C PRO A 130 -5.57 6.02 -1.14
N PHE A 131 -5.12 6.08 0.10
CA PHE A 131 -5.99 6.28 1.27
C PHE A 131 -5.31 7.14 2.32
N ARG A 132 -6.11 7.78 3.19
CA ARG A 132 -5.61 8.52 4.34
C ARG A 132 -5.37 7.61 5.54
N TRP A 133 -4.42 7.96 6.38
CA TRP A 133 -4.13 7.20 7.59
C TRP A 133 -5.36 7.05 8.48
N ARG A 134 -6.13 8.13 8.66
CA ARG A 134 -7.37 8.11 9.46
C ARG A 134 -8.44 7.16 8.91
N ASP A 135 -8.49 6.94 7.60
CA ASP A 135 -9.47 6.02 6.99
C ASP A 135 -9.14 4.57 7.31
N SER A 136 -7.85 4.24 7.46
CA SER A 136 -7.41 2.90 7.86
C SER A 136 -7.89 2.53 9.26
N MET A 137 -7.88 3.46 10.20
CA MET A 137 -8.40 3.23 11.55
C MET A 137 -9.90 2.89 11.56
N ALA A 138 -10.68 3.52 10.68
CA ALA A 138 -12.12 3.26 10.58
C ALA A 138 -12.43 1.82 10.19
N ALA A 139 -11.55 1.17 9.42
CA ALA A 139 -11.71 -0.21 8.98
C ALA A 139 -11.53 -1.23 10.12
N PHE A 140 -10.83 -0.86 11.21
CA PHE A 140 -10.46 -1.76 12.30
C PHE A 140 -11.18 -1.47 13.63
N ARG A 141 -12.36 -0.84 13.61
CA ARG A 141 -13.13 -0.47 14.83
C ARG A 141 -13.48 -1.65 15.72
N ALA A 142 -13.64 -2.85 15.18
CA ALA A 142 -13.95 -4.06 15.91
C ALA A 142 -12.75 -5.02 16.07
N ASP A 143 -11.53 -4.54 15.81
CA ASP A 143 -10.34 -5.38 15.86
C ASP A 143 -9.91 -5.64 17.32
N PRO A 144 -9.50 -6.87 17.67
CA PRO A 144 -9.01 -7.19 19.02
C PRO A 144 -7.80 -6.35 19.46
N HIS A 145 -7.04 -5.80 18.50
CA HIS A 145 -5.86 -4.95 18.76
C HIS A 145 -6.15 -3.45 18.70
N GLN A 146 -7.41 -3.02 18.63
CA GLN A 146 -7.80 -1.61 18.48
C GLN A 146 -7.09 -0.70 19.50
N ARG A 147 -7.09 -1.04 20.78
CA ARG A 147 -6.41 -0.24 21.82
C ARG A 147 -4.92 -0.02 21.54
N ARG A 148 -4.27 -1.02 20.97
CA ARG A 148 -2.85 -0.94 20.63
C ARG A 148 -2.60 -0.10 19.38
N MET A 149 -3.54 -0.11 18.43
CA MET A 149 -3.53 0.81 17.28
C MET A 149 -3.71 2.26 17.73
N GLU A 150 -4.67 2.52 18.61
CA GLU A 150 -4.91 3.84 19.21
C GLU A 150 -3.67 4.36 19.95
N GLN A 151 -3.01 3.50 20.74
CA GLN A 151 -1.75 3.87 21.41
C GLN A 151 -0.65 4.22 20.40
N MET A 152 -0.54 3.48 19.30
CA MET A 152 0.40 3.79 18.22
C MET A 152 0.11 5.17 17.63
N MET A 153 -1.16 5.49 17.37
CA MET A 153 -1.57 6.80 16.83
C MET A 153 -1.25 7.94 17.80
N VAL A 154 -1.43 7.73 19.11
CA VAL A 154 -1.06 8.72 20.13
C VAL A 154 0.45 8.95 20.12
N ASP A 155 1.24 7.90 20.07
CA ASP A 155 2.70 8.01 20.01
C ASP A 155 3.15 8.70 18.71
N ALA A 156 2.54 8.34 17.57
CA ALA A 156 2.81 8.96 16.27
C ALA A 156 2.51 10.46 16.28
N PHE A 157 1.36 10.84 16.82
CA PHE A 157 0.97 12.23 16.98
C PHE A 157 1.97 13.02 17.84
N GLY A 158 2.45 12.44 18.94
CA GLY A 158 3.48 13.02 19.80
C GLY A 158 4.83 13.27 19.10
N HIS A 159 5.04 12.65 17.94
CA HIS A 159 6.23 12.83 17.09
C HIS A 159 5.95 13.66 15.82
N GLY A 160 4.80 14.34 15.74
CA GLY A 160 4.43 15.17 14.58
C GLY A 160 3.86 14.39 13.39
N LEU A 161 3.56 13.12 13.56
CA LEU A 161 2.85 12.28 12.58
C LEU A 161 1.35 12.36 12.85
N GLU A 162 0.74 13.50 12.49
CA GLU A 162 -0.65 13.82 12.84
C GLU A 162 -1.65 13.21 11.86
N ASP A 163 -1.34 13.24 10.58
CA ASP A 163 -2.14 12.63 9.49
C ASP A 163 -1.25 12.39 8.26
N GLY A 164 -1.77 11.69 7.27
CA GLY A 164 -1.02 11.41 6.06
C GLY A 164 -1.78 10.59 5.05
N TYR A 165 -1.07 10.24 3.98
CA TYR A 165 -1.57 9.42 2.89
C TYR A 165 -0.66 8.22 2.65
N VAL A 166 -1.26 7.14 2.18
CA VAL A 166 -0.53 5.99 1.66
C VAL A 166 -0.91 5.79 0.19
N PHE A 167 0.09 5.68 -0.66
CA PHE A 167 -0.02 5.41 -2.09
C PHE A 167 0.51 4.00 -2.35
N PRO A 168 -0.37 2.99 -2.53
CA PRO A 168 0.02 1.63 -2.85
C PRO A 168 0.69 1.56 -4.22
N ILE A 169 1.70 0.72 -4.36
CA ILE A 169 2.41 0.49 -5.62
C ILE A 169 2.23 -0.97 -5.99
N TYR A 170 1.51 -1.20 -7.09
CA TYR A 170 1.18 -2.54 -7.56
C TYR A 170 2.05 -2.95 -8.74
N GLY A 171 2.37 -4.22 -8.75
CA GLY A 171 2.92 -4.92 -9.90
C GLY A 171 1.98 -6.03 -10.38
N ARG A 172 2.49 -6.87 -11.25
CA ARG A 172 1.73 -7.98 -11.84
C ARG A 172 1.17 -8.95 -10.80
N ASN A 173 1.93 -9.21 -9.74
CA ASN A 173 1.63 -10.25 -8.74
C ASN A 173 1.14 -9.66 -7.40
N GLY A 174 0.57 -8.47 -7.42
CA GLY A 174 0.08 -7.79 -6.23
C GLY A 174 0.92 -6.59 -5.82
N ILE A 175 0.92 -6.29 -4.53
CA ILE A 175 1.60 -5.12 -4.01
C ILE A 175 3.12 -5.28 -4.04
N LEU A 176 3.81 -4.30 -4.60
CA LEU A 176 5.28 -4.23 -4.64
C LEU A 176 5.84 -3.35 -3.53
N GLY A 177 5.10 -2.32 -3.16
CA GLY A 177 5.54 -1.34 -2.18
C GLY A 177 4.50 -0.27 -1.92
N SER A 178 4.92 0.78 -1.25
CA SER A 178 4.08 1.95 -0.98
C SER A 178 4.92 3.20 -0.74
N LEU A 179 4.35 4.36 -1.07
CA LEU A 179 4.81 5.66 -0.58
C LEU A 179 3.84 6.11 0.52
N SER A 180 4.35 6.34 1.72
CA SER A 180 3.62 6.96 2.81
C SER A 180 4.10 8.39 2.98
N LEU A 181 3.18 9.35 3.02
CA LEU A 181 3.44 10.77 3.28
C LEU A 181 2.78 11.15 4.59
N GLY A 182 3.46 11.93 5.43
CA GLY A 182 2.92 12.30 6.73
C GLY A 182 3.45 13.62 7.27
N GLY A 183 2.82 14.08 8.35
CA GLY A 183 3.14 15.32 9.01
C GLY A 183 1.88 15.98 9.54
N LYS A 184 1.79 17.31 9.41
CA LYS A 184 0.56 18.06 9.66
C LYS A 184 -0.51 17.68 8.64
N PRO A 185 -1.80 17.78 8.99
CA PRO A 185 -2.88 17.48 8.06
C PRO A 185 -2.81 18.33 6.78
N VAL A 186 -2.76 17.68 5.63
CA VAL A 186 -2.84 18.29 4.29
C VAL A 186 -4.06 17.71 3.58
N GLU A 187 -4.85 18.58 2.96
CA GLU A 187 -5.97 18.15 2.11
C GLU A 187 -5.53 18.15 0.65
N LEU A 188 -5.43 16.97 0.05
CA LEU A 188 -5.10 16.80 -1.36
C LEU A 188 -6.38 16.77 -2.21
N SER A 189 -6.37 17.53 -3.30
CA SER A 189 -7.39 17.41 -4.36
C SER A 189 -7.25 16.06 -5.11
N PRO A 190 -8.27 15.62 -5.85
CA PRO A 190 -8.18 14.40 -6.67
C PRO A 190 -7.01 14.42 -7.68
N ALA A 191 -6.69 15.60 -8.23
CA ALA A 191 -5.58 15.77 -9.17
C ALA A 191 -4.22 15.58 -8.47
N GLU A 192 -4.07 16.12 -7.29
CA GLU A 192 -2.85 15.97 -6.48
C GLU A 192 -2.65 14.53 -6.00
N ILE A 193 -3.73 13.85 -5.61
CA ILE A 193 -3.69 12.42 -5.28
C ILE A 193 -3.18 11.62 -6.48
N ALA A 194 -3.71 11.87 -7.68
CA ALA A 194 -3.27 11.18 -8.89
C ALA A 194 -1.79 11.45 -9.23
N LEU A 195 -1.32 12.69 -9.02
CA LEU A 195 0.09 13.04 -9.24
C LEU A 195 1.01 12.35 -8.22
N PHE A 196 0.65 12.33 -6.94
CA PHE A 196 1.44 11.60 -5.94
C PHE A 196 1.43 10.08 -6.16
N GLU A 197 0.33 9.51 -6.66
CA GLU A 197 0.28 8.11 -7.06
C GLU A 197 1.24 7.82 -8.22
N ALA A 198 1.28 8.70 -9.22
CA ALA A 198 2.24 8.60 -10.32
C ALA A 198 3.69 8.75 -9.84
N ILE A 199 3.97 9.71 -8.95
CA ILE A 199 5.30 9.92 -8.35
C ILE A 199 5.72 8.70 -7.53
N ALA A 200 4.83 8.16 -6.69
CA ALA A 200 5.11 6.98 -5.88
C ALA A 200 5.60 5.82 -6.76
N ARG A 201 4.86 5.54 -7.83
CA ARG A 201 5.20 4.50 -8.80
C ARG A 201 6.51 4.81 -9.54
N LYS A 202 6.69 6.04 -10.01
CA LYS A 202 7.86 6.47 -10.76
C LYS A 202 9.13 6.39 -9.91
N ALA A 203 9.11 6.97 -8.71
CA ALA A 203 10.24 6.95 -7.79
C ALA A 203 10.61 5.52 -7.38
N PHE A 204 9.62 4.67 -7.11
CA PHE A 204 9.85 3.27 -6.76
C PHE A 204 10.63 2.52 -7.84
N TRP A 205 10.17 2.59 -9.09
CA TRP A 205 10.83 1.90 -10.20
C TRP A 205 12.20 2.51 -10.49
N ARG A 206 12.31 3.85 -10.48
CA ARG A 206 13.60 4.49 -10.71
C ARG A 206 14.67 4.09 -9.70
N LEU A 207 14.32 4.05 -8.41
CA LEU A 207 15.27 3.60 -7.39
C LEU A 207 15.65 2.13 -7.54
N LEU A 208 14.71 1.27 -7.94
CA LEU A 208 15.03 -0.13 -8.25
C LEU A 208 15.98 -0.26 -9.45
N ASP A 209 15.77 0.53 -10.50
CA ASP A 209 16.66 0.56 -11.66
C ASP A 209 18.06 0.98 -11.28
N LEU A 210 18.20 2.06 -10.51
CA LEU A 210 19.47 2.58 -10.04
C LEU A 210 20.20 1.60 -9.10
N GLN A 211 19.46 0.77 -8.39
CA GLN A 211 19.99 -0.29 -7.52
C GLN A 211 20.25 -1.61 -8.26
N GLY A 212 19.84 -1.72 -9.53
CA GLY A 212 19.95 -2.94 -10.32
C GLY A 212 18.98 -4.05 -9.93
N GLU A 213 17.91 -3.72 -9.16
CA GLU A 213 16.95 -4.68 -8.63
C GLU A 213 15.66 -4.80 -9.46
N ALA A 214 15.40 -3.87 -10.40
CA ALA A 214 14.17 -3.82 -11.20
C ALA A 214 13.93 -5.10 -11.99
N ALA A 215 14.98 -5.62 -12.66
CA ALA A 215 14.88 -6.84 -13.46
C ALA A 215 14.36 -8.05 -12.66
N ALA A 216 14.68 -8.14 -11.36
CA ALA A 216 14.20 -9.23 -10.51
C ALA A 216 12.68 -9.18 -10.24
N LEU A 217 12.06 -8.02 -10.35
CA LEU A 217 10.62 -7.82 -10.19
C LEU A 217 9.89 -7.86 -11.55
N GLU A 218 10.56 -7.46 -12.61
CA GLU A 218 10.01 -7.47 -13.97
C GLU A 218 10.09 -8.82 -14.65
N THR A 219 11.05 -9.67 -14.22
CA THR A 219 11.25 -10.98 -14.84
C THR A 219 9.97 -11.80 -14.70
N VAL A 220 9.15 -11.74 -15.74
CA VAL A 220 8.23 -12.83 -16.04
C VAL A 220 9.15 -13.97 -16.45
N PRO A 221 9.14 -15.09 -15.75
CA PRO A 221 9.69 -16.28 -16.38
C PRO A 221 8.95 -16.42 -17.71
N MET A 222 9.62 -16.10 -18.81
CA MET A 222 9.12 -16.40 -20.15
C MET A 222 9.04 -17.92 -20.23
N THR A 223 8.04 -18.49 -19.58
CA THR A 223 7.60 -19.80 -19.92
C THR A 223 6.91 -19.61 -21.27
N ASP A 224 7.57 -20.02 -22.34
CA ASP A 224 6.95 -20.24 -23.65
C ASP A 224 5.91 -21.37 -23.55
N THR A 225 5.11 -21.25 -22.51
CA THR A 225 4.22 -22.31 -22.02
C THR A 225 2.85 -22.00 -22.53
N GLN A 226 2.65 -22.26 -23.82
CA GLN A 226 1.31 -22.25 -24.38
C GLN A 226 0.52 -23.42 -23.76
N LEU A 227 -0.28 -23.09 -22.76
CA LEU A 227 -1.28 -24.00 -22.24
C LEU A 227 -2.40 -24.15 -23.28
N THR A 228 -2.78 -25.40 -23.54
CA THR A 228 -3.95 -25.68 -24.37
C THR A 228 -5.22 -25.23 -23.64
N ARG A 229 -6.31 -25.03 -24.38
CA ARG A 229 -7.62 -24.70 -23.81
C ARG A 229 -8.02 -25.69 -22.71
N ARG A 230 -7.77 -26.97 -22.91
CA ARG A 230 -8.10 -28.03 -21.93
C ARG A 230 -7.25 -27.95 -20.67
N GLU A 231 -5.98 -27.67 -20.80
CA GLU A 231 -5.09 -27.45 -19.66
C GLU A 231 -5.53 -26.23 -18.85
N MET A 232 -5.93 -25.15 -19.51
CA MET A 232 -6.46 -23.96 -18.85
C MET A 232 -7.77 -24.24 -18.09
N GLU A 233 -8.71 -24.98 -18.70
CA GLU A 233 -9.95 -25.38 -18.02
C GLU A 233 -9.67 -26.18 -16.75
N ILE A 234 -8.76 -27.14 -16.83
CA ILE A 234 -8.36 -27.97 -15.67
C ILE A 234 -7.67 -27.12 -14.61
N LEU A 235 -6.80 -26.20 -15.02
CA LEU A 235 -6.09 -25.29 -14.12
C LEU A 235 -7.06 -24.39 -13.34
N HIS A 236 -8.11 -23.88 -13.98
CA HIS A 236 -9.18 -23.12 -13.31
C HIS A 236 -9.89 -23.95 -12.24
N TYR A 237 -10.32 -25.16 -12.57
CA TYR A 237 -11.00 -26.03 -11.59
C TYR A 237 -10.09 -26.41 -10.42
N LEU A 238 -8.79 -26.57 -10.66
CA LEU A 238 -7.82 -26.77 -9.59
C LEU A 238 -7.66 -25.56 -8.69
N ALA A 239 -7.67 -24.36 -9.26
CA ALA A 239 -7.61 -23.11 -8.48
C ALA A 239 -8.85 -22.96 -7.59
N GLU A 240 -10.01 -23.47 -8.03
CA GLU A 240 -11.23 -23.60 -7.23
C GLU A 240 -11.18 -24.72 -6.18
N GLY A 241 -10.07 -25.45 -6.08
CA GLY A 241 -9.88 -26.52 -5.11
C GLY A 241 -10.50 -27.87 -5.47
N MET A 242 -10.95 -28.06 -6.72
CA MET A 242 -11.58 -29.31 -7.15
C MET A 242 -10.57 -30.46 -7.25
N THR A 243 -11.02 -31.63 -6.85
CA THR A 243 -10.28 -32.88 -7.03
C THR A 243 -10.34 -33.38 -8.48
N SER A 244 -9.41 -34.25 -8.90
CA SER A 244 -9.43 -34.86 -10.24
C SER A 244 -10.76 -35.56 -10.55
N MET A 245 -11.41 -36.14 -9.53
CA MET A 245 -12.70 -36.82 -9.68
C MET A 245 -13.84 -35.81 -9.93
N GLU A 246 -13.85 -34.66 -9.27
CA GLU A 246 -14.83 -33.62 -9.48
C GLU A 246 -14.64 -32.98 -10.86
N ILE A 247 -13.39 -32.68 -11.24
CA ILE A 247 -13.05 -32.14 -12.55
C ILE A 247 -13.48 -33.11 -13.68
N SER A 248 -13.24 -34.42 -13.49
CA SER A 248 -13.63 -35.42 -14.48
C SER A 248 -15.14 -35.45 -14.75
N LYS A 249 -15.95 -35.29 -13.68
CA LYS A 249 -17.41 -35.19 -13.80
C LYS A 249 -17.84 -33.90 -14.53
N HIS A 250 -17.24 -32.77 -14.20
CA HIS A 250 -17.54 -31.48 -14.84
C HIS A 250 -17.20 -31.51 -16.33
N LEU A 251 -16.05 -32.03 -16.68
CA LEU A 251 -15.54 -32.06 -18.05
C LEU A 251 -16.04 -33.27 -18.86
N LYS A 252 -16.75 -34.21 -18.23
CA LYS A 252 -17.25 -35.47 -18.82
C LYS A 252 -16.14 -36.29 -19.47
N ILE A 253 -15.01 -36.41 -18.79
CA ILE A 253 -13.82 -37.21 -19.19
C ILE A 253 -13.44 -38.17 -18.05
N SER A 254 -12.53 -39.11 -18.32
CA SER A 254 -12.05 -40.02 -17.29
C SER A 254 -11.14 -39.30 -16.28
N ASN A 255 -11.06 -39.80 -15.04
CA ASN A 255 -10.13 -39.34 -14.04
C ASN A 255 -8.67 -39.43 -14.51
N HIS A 256 -8.34 -40.53 -15.21
CA HIS A 256 -7.02 -40.71 -15.83
C HIS A 256 -6.69 -39.64 -16.87
N THR A 257 -7.69 -39.17 -17.62
CA THR A 257 -7.51 -38.08 -18.58
C THR A 257 -7.22 -36.74 -17.87
N VAL A 258 -7.89 -36.49 -16.74
CA VAL A 258 -7.58 -35.32 -15.91
C VAL A 258 -6.16 -35.36 -15.39
N ASP A 259 -5.74 -36.50 -14.83
CA ASP A 259 -4.39 -36.72 -14.30
C ASP A 259 -3.32 -36.58 -15.39
N TRP A 260 -3.61 -37.03 -16.60
CA TRP A 260 -2.72 -36.85 -17.76
C TRP A 260 -2.53 -35.36 -18.10
N TYR A 261 -3.61 -34.56 -18.16
CA TYR A 261 -3.50 -33.10 -18.35
C TYR A 261 -2.77 -32.44 -17.19
N MET A 262 -2.99 -32.91 -15.96
CA MET A 262 -2.29 -32.41 -14.78
C MET A 262 -0.78 -32.60 -14.85
N ASN A 263 -0.33 -33.77 -15.29
CA ASN A 263 1.10 -34.03 -15.49
C ASN A 263 1.66 -33.10 -16.57
N GLY A 264 0.96 -32.98 -17.70
CA GLY A 264 1.34 -32.02 -18.75
C GLY A 264 1.42 -30.57 -18.27
N LEU A 265 0.48 -30.11 -17.41
CA LEU A 265 0.52 -28.81 -16.77
C LEU A 265 1.74 -28.65 -15.86
N GLN A 266 2.02 -29.65 -15.02
CA GLN A 266 3.18 -29.62 -14.13
C GLN A 266 4.49 -29.54 -14.91
N ASP A 267 4.62 -30.34 -15.97
CA ASP A 267 5.81 -30.33 -16.83
C ASP A 267 5.99 -28.97 -17.53
N LYS A 268 4.92 -28.42 -18.11
CA LYS A 268 4.93 -27.13 -18.79
C LYS A 268 5.25 -25.97 -17.84
N LEU A 269 4.65 -25.97 -16.63
CA LEU A 269 4.89 -24.95 -15.62
C LEU A 269 6.16 -25.20 -14.80
N LYS A 270 6.87 -26.33 -15.02
CA LYS A 270 8.00 -26.81 -14.21
C LYS A 270 7.64 -26.88 -12.72
N ALA A 271 6.42 -27.34 -12.44
CA ALA A 271 5.88 -27.47 -11.11
C ALA A 271 6.14 -28.88 -10.53
N LYS A 272 6.57 -28.95 -9.28
CA LYS A 272 6.84 -30.21 -8.57
C LYS A 272 5.57 -30.97 -8.17
N ASN A 273 4.45 -30.25 -8.05
CA ASN A 273 3.15 -30.80 -7.66
C ASN A 273 2.02 -29.85 -8.09
N ARG A 274 0.76 -30.32 -7.95
CA ARG A 274 -0.44 -29.56 -8.33
C ARG A 274 -0.58 -28.21 -7.60
N GLN A 275 -0.21 -28.14 -6.34
CA GLN A 275 -0.26 -26.92 -5.54
C GLN A 275 0.71 -25.87 -6.08
N GLN A 276 1.92 -26.31 -6.43
CA GLN A 276 2.90 -25.43 -7.06
C GLN A 276 2.47 -25.00 -8.47
N ALA A 277 1.79 -25.87 -9.22
CA ALA A 277 1.26 -25.52 -10.54
C ALA A 277 0.25 -24.37 -10.44
N VAL A 278 -0.69 -24.43 -9.49
CA VAL A 278 -1.64 -23.34 -9.20
C VAL A 278 -0.92 -22.08 -8.75
N ALA A 279 0.03 -22.19 -7.83
CA ALA A 279 0.79 -21.03 -7.36
C ALA A 279 1.59 -20.34 -8.49
N LEU A 280 2.19 -21.12 -9.39
CA LEU A 280 2.90 -20.60 -10.55
C LEU A 280 1.94 -19.97 -11.56
N ALA A 281 0.76 -20.56 -11.75
CA ALA A 281 -0.26 -20.02 -12.63
C ALA A 281 -0.73 -18.63 -12.21
N PHE A 282 -0.96 -18.41 -10.91
CA PHE A 282 -1.22 -17.06 -10.36
C PHE A 282 -0.03 -16.12 -10.58
N ARG A 283 1.20 -16.56 -10.29
CA ARG A 283 2.40 -15.74 -10.50
C ARG A 283 2.62 -15.33 -11.95
N TYR A 284 2.24 -16.18 -12.89
CA TYR A 284 2.37 -15.92 -14.33
C TYR A 284 1.16 -15.19 -14.90
N GLY A 285 0.14 -14.91 -14.08
CA GLY A 285 -1.10 -14.26 -14.53
C GLY A 285 -1.90 -15.10 -15.52
N LEU A 286 -1.76 -16.43 -15.47
CA LEU A 286 -2.54 -17.36 -16.29
C LEU A 286 -3.97 -17.51 -15.75
N ILE A 287 -4.14 -17.36 -14.45
CA ILE A 287 -5.40 -17.35 -13.72
C ILE A 287 -5.43 -16.19 -12.74
N THR A 288 -6.63 -15.71 -12.37
CA THR A 288 -6.89 -14.57 -11.46
C THR A 288 -7.78 -15.02 -10.30
#